data_fc35cedb93be7dfa7d909c2e4280798f
#
_entry.id   fc35cedb93be7dfa7d909c2e4280798f
#
_cell.length_a   1.000
_cell.length_b   1.000
_cell.length_c   1.000
_cell.angle_alpha   90.00
_cell.angle_beta   90.00
_cell.angle_gamma   90.00
#
_symmetry.space_group_name_H-M   'P 1'
#
loop_
_entity.id
_entity.type
_entity.pdbx_description
1 polymer ?
#
loop_
_entity_poly.entity_id
_entity_poly.type
_entity_poly.pdbx_seq_one_letter_code
_entity_poly.pdbx_strand_id
1 'polypeptide(L)' 'MITVCIATFNGEKYIREQLNSILFQLSLQDEVIVSDDGSTDNTISIIKSFNDNRIKIIDGVHRHSPT' A
#
# COMPACT_ATOMS: atom_id res chain seq x y z
N MET A 1 7.95 15.04 -8.17
CA MET A 1 7.66 13.70 -7.62
C MET A 1 6.60 13.78 -6.52
N ILE A 2 5.65 12.88 -6.57
CA ILE A 2 4.57 12.83 -5.59
C ILE A 2 4.70 11.55 -4.79
N THR A 3 4.53 11.64 -3.48
CA THR A 3 4.50 10.47 -2.63
C THR A 3 3.09 10.35 -2.03
N VAL A 4 2.43 9.23 -2.31
CA VAL A 4 1.10 8.96 -1.77
C VAL A 4 1.23 7.97 -0.64
N CYS A 5 0.66 8.29 0.51
CA CYS A 5 0.71 7.40 1.67
C CYS A 5 -0.67 6.80 1.89
N ILE A 6 -0.72 5.49 1.99
CA ILE A 6 -1.97 4.77 2.23
C ILE A 6 -1.82 3.92 3.47
N ALA A 7 -2.80 3.98 4.35
CA ALA A 7 -2.87 3.07 5.49
C ALA A 7 -3.89 2.01 5.17
N THR A 8 -3.58 0.76 5.40
CA THR A 8 -4.49 -0.33 5.10
C THR A 8 -4.53 -1.36 6.22
N PHE A 9 -5.69 -1.96 6.40
CA PHE A 9 -5.91 -3.03 7.35
C PHE A 9 -7.06 -3.88 6.83
N ASN A 10 -6.74 -5.14 6.49
CA ASN A 10 -7.71 -6.10 5.96
C ASN A 10 -8.51 -5.52 4.78
N GLY A 11 -7.79 -4.95 3.83
CA GLY A 11 -8.40 -4.28 2.69
C GLY A 11 -8.49 -5.10 1.42
N GLU A 12 -8.44 -6.43 1.51
CA GLU A 12 -8.36 -7.24 0.29
C GLU A 12 -9.51 -7.02 -0.68
N LYS A 13 -10.66 -6.58 -0.18
CA LYS A 13 -11.81 -6.39 -1.05
C LYS A 13 -11.73 -5.12 -1.90
N TYR A 14 -10.96 -4.14 -1.47
CA TYR A 14 -10.92 -2.86 -2.16
C TYR A 14 -9.53 -2.38 -2.56
N ILE A 15 -8.49 -2.99 -1.99
CA ILE A 15 -7.14 -2.46 -2.19
C ILE A 15 -6.70 -2.52 -3.66
N ARG A 16 -7.13 -3.55 -4.39
CA ARG A 16 -6.76 -3.68 -5.79
C ARG A 16 -7.31 -2.52 -6.61
N GLU A 17 -8.58 -2.21 -6.43
CA GLU A 17 -9.21 -1.14 -7.16
C GLU A 17 -8.63 0.21 -6.76
N GLN A 18 -8.38 0.39 -5.46
CA GLN A 18 -7.81 1.63 -4.97
C GLN A 18 -6.42 1.87 -5.54
N LEU A 19 -5.57 0.85 -5.53
CA LEU A 19 -4.22 0.99 -6.07
C LEU A 19 -4.24 1.22 -7.58
N ASN A 20 -5.11 0.53 -8.30
CA ASN A 20 -5.22 0.75 -9.73
C ASN A 20 -5.55 2.20 -10.03
N SER A 21 -6.48 2.77 -9.29
CA SER A 21 -6.89 4.14 -9.50
C SER A 21 -5.75 5.13 -9.21
N ILE A 22 -5.03 4.87 -8.12
CA ILE A 22 -3.91 5.72 -7.73
C ILE A 22 -2.77 5.64 -8.75
N LEU A 23 -2.39 4.43 -9.12
CA LEU A 23 -1.27 4.23 -10.04
C LEU A 23 -1.57 4.81 -11.41
N PHE A 24 -2.83 4.81 -11.80
CA PHE A 24 -3.23 5.38 -13.06
C PHE A 24 -2.94 6.88 -13.14
N GLN A 25 -3.02 7.55 -11.99
CA GLN A 25 -2.81 8.99 -11.93
C GLN A 25 -1.37 9.39 -11.67
N LEU A 26 -0.51 8.44 -11.34
CA LEU A 26 0.86 8.75 -11.01
C LEU A 26 1.79 8.51 -12.19
N SER A 27 2.93 9.20 -12.19
CA SER A 27 3.95 9.00 -13.21
C SER A 27 4.98 8.00 -12.68
N LEU A 28 5.94 7.68 -13.52
CA LEU A 28 6.98 6.72 -13.14
C LEU A 28 7.89 7.25 -12.04
N GLN A 29 7.90 8.54 -11.83
CA GLN A 29 8.75 9.15 -10.81
C GLN A 29 8.06 9.26 -9.46
N ASP A 30 6.76 8.96 -9.43
CA ASP A 30 6.00 9.07 -8.20
C ASP A 30 6.07 7.76 -7.43
N GLU A 31 5.65 7.79 -6.18
CA GLU A 31 5.68 6.57 -5.38
C GLU A 31 4.48 6.48 -4.46
N VAL A 32 4.15 5.24 -4.10
CA VAL A 32 3.06 4.94 -3.19
C VAL A 32 3.65 4.18 -2.01
N ILE A 33 3.44 4.69 -0.82
CA ILE A 33 3.88 4.01 0.39
C ILE A 33 2.65 3.47 1.08
N VAL A 34 2.61 2.14 1.22
CA VAL A 34 1.49 1.47 1.86
C VAL A 34 1.92 1.04 3.25
N SER A 35 1.26 1.59 4.25
CA SER A 35 1.53 1.22 5.64
C SER A 35 0.44 0.23 6.04
N ASP A 36 0.82 -1.02 6.24
CA ASP A 36 -0.13 -2.06 6.60
C ASP A 36 -0.12 -2.28 8.10
N ASP A 37 -1.29 -2.25 8.69
CA ASP A 37 -1.44 -2.34 10.13
C ASP A 37 -1.83 -3.77 10.54
N GLY A 38 -1.06 -4.74 10.08
CA GLY A 38 -1.25 -6.11 10.50
C GLY A 38 -2.41 -6.85 9.84
N SER A 39 -2.59 -6.66 8.54
CA SER A 39 -3.66 -7.36 7.83
C SER A 39 -3.49 -8.87 7.94
N THR A 40 -4.57 -9.55 8.20
CA THR A 40 -4.59 -11.00 8.28
C THR A 40 -5.18 -11.65 7.04
N ASP A 41 -5.68 -10.85 6.11
CA ASP A 41 -6.23 -11.35 4.85
C ASP A 41 -5.16 -11.27 3.74
N ASN A 42 -5.58 -11.29 2.47
CA ASN A 42 -4.67 -11.28 1.35
C ASN A 42 -4.25 -9.88 0.89
N THR A 43 -4.45 -8.88 1.72
CA THR A 43 -4.14 -7.50 1.35
C THR A 43 -2.72 -7.34 0.85
N ILE A 44 -1.75 -7.82 1.61
CA ILE A 44 -0.34 -7.68 1.23
C ILE A 44 -0.03 -8.44 -0.05
N SER A 45 -0.59 -9.65 -0.18
CA SER A 45 -0.37 -10.45 -1.39
C SER A 45 -0.91 -9.73 -2.63
N ILE A 46 -2.06 -9.10 -2.50
CA ILE A 46 -2.65 -8.35 -3.60
C ILE A 46 -1.76 -7.17 -3.98
N ILE A 47 -1.27 -6.45 -2.99
CA ILE A 47 -0.39 -5.31 -3.24
C ILE A 47 0.87 -5.77 -3.96
N LYS A 48 1.46 -6.84 -3.50
CA LYS A 48 2.69 -7.36 -4.11
C LYS A 48 2.44 -7.88 -5.53
N SER A 49 1.23 -8.32 -5.81
CA SER A 49 0.92 -8.86 -7.12
C SER A 49 0.93 -7.79 -8.22
N PHE A 50 0.88 -6.52 -7.84
CA PHE A 50 0.99 -5.44 -8.82
C PHE A 50 2.37 -5.39 -9.45
N ASN A 51 3.38 -5.84 -8.70
CA ASN A 51 4.76 -5.87 -9.19
C ASN A 51 5.17 -4.51 -9.77
N ASP A 52 4.84 -3.44 -9.06
CA ASP A 52 5.09 -2.08 -9.52
C ASP A 52 6.17 -1.46 -8.62
N ASN A 53 7.24 -0.98 -9.23
CA ASN A 53 8.35 -0.40 -8.49
C ASN A 53 7.99 0.86 -7.72
N ARG A 54 6.87 1.48 -8.05
CA ARG A 54 6.43 2.68 -7.35
C ARG A 54 5.81 2.37 -6.00
N ILE A 55 5.44 1.10 -5.76
CA ILE A 55 4.78 0.70 -4.53
C ILE A 55 5.81 0.22 -3.53
N LYS A 56 5.76 0.80 -2.32
CA LYS A 56 6.60 0.35 -1.21
C LYS A 56 5.69 0.00 -0.05
N ILE A 57 5.92 -1.18 0.53
CA ILE A 57 5.10 -1.65 1.64
C ILE A 57 5.89 -1.52 2.92
N ILE A 58 5.30 -0.85 3.91
CA ILE A 58 5.86 -0.74 5.23
C ILE A 58 4.98 -1.57 6.15
N ASP A 59 5.59 -2.48 6.87
CA ASP A 59 4.86 -3.26 7.83
C ASP A 59 4.71 -2.40 9.08
N GLY A 60 3.60 -1.76 9.19
CA GLY A 60 3.40 -0.71 10.16
C GLY A 60 3.12 -1.18 11.55
N VAL A 61 3.26 -2.37 11.74
CA VAL A 61 2.97 -2.93 12.96
C VAL A 61 3.30 -2.17 14.13
N HIS A 62 3.00 -1.89 14.38
CA HIS A 62 3.24 -1.54 15.40
C HIS A 62 3.83 -0.64 15.93
N ARG A 63 3.85 -0.43 15.73
CA ARG A 63 4.30 0.25 16.17
C ARG A 63 3.92 1.06 16.94
N HIS A 64 3.47 0.91 17.38
CA HIS A 64 3.08 1.59 18.12
C HIS A 64 3.70 1.89 19.07
N SER A 65 4.32 1.78 19.20
CA SER A 65 4.82 2.13 19.96
C SER A 65 5.20 2.60 20.66
N PRO A 66 5.37 2.59 21.19
CA PRO A 66 5.53 3.05 21.82
C PRO A 66 5.87 3.79 22.13
N THR A 67 5.93 3.91 22.20
CA THR A 67 6.26 4.49 22.41
C THR A 67 6.26 4.90 22.69
#